data_63e1678a01dac11ae0c9ce86307f8cc6
#
_entry.id   63e1678a01dac11ae0c9ce86307f8cc6
#
_cell.length_a   1.000
_cell.length_b   1.000
_cell.length_c   1.000
_cell.angle_alpha   90.00
_cell.angle_beta   90.00
_cell.angle_gamma   90.00
#
_symmetry.space_group_name_H-M   'P 1'
#
loop_
_entity.id
_entity.type
_entity.pdbx_description
1 polymer ?
#
loop_
_entity_poly.entity_id
_entity_poly.type
_entity_poly.pdbx_seq_one_letter_code
_entity_poly.pdbx_strand_id
1 'polypeptide(L)'
;MIHLPDAPATTKKVLRPATYLYPLPAVLVSSAGEVDGKRRENLVTLAWSGIACSEPPMISIAVRPSRFSHGLIASSGEFVVNVPSAAQSRAVDLCGNVSGKDTDKWALAGLTPAPAKVVGAPIVAECPVALECRLRHTYRAGSHDLFIGEIVAVQASEEVVDANGKIDVTRVDPLCYGSGLYWRLDFGQNLGESGFSLK
;
A
#
# COMPACT_ATOMS: atom_id res chain seq x y z
N MET A 1 -48.08 -0.17 -10.84
CA MET A 1 -46.86 -0.25 -11.69
C MET A 1 -46.15 1.10 -11.59
N ILE A 2 -45.01 1.17 -10.89
CA ILE A 2 -44.26 2.41 -10.73
C ILE A 2 -43.60 2.66 -12.08
N HIS A 3 -43.98 3.74 -12.75
CA HIS A 3 -43.31 4.18 -13.99
C HIS A 3 -41.97 4.81 -13.60
N LEU A 4 -40.84 4.06 -13.77
CA LEU A 4 -39.52 4.63 -13.64
C LEU A 4 -39.29 5.54 -14.85
N PRO A 5 -38.80 6.78 -14.66
CA PRO A 5 -38.46 7.64 -15.80
C PRO A 5 -37.38 6.96 -16.66
N ASP A 6 -37.47 7.13 -17.96
CA ASP A 6 -36.48 6.63 -18.90
C ASP A 6 -35.10 7.07 -18.45
N ALA A 7 -34.15 6.10 -18.35
CA ALA A 7 -32.80 6.42 -17.97
C ALA A 7 -32.18 7.39 -19.00
N PRO A 8 -31.55 8.48 -18.57
CA PRO A 8 -30.93 9.44 -19.49
C PRO A 8 -29.92 8.72 -20.40
N ALA A 9 -29.96 9.07 -21.70
CA ALA A 9 -29.00 8.52 -22.66
C ALA A 9 -27.57 8.74 -22.15
N THR A 10 -26.81 7.65 -21.97
CA THR A 10 -25.42 7.74 -21.52
C THR A 10 -24.51 8.19 -22.67
N THR A 11 -23.64 9.17 -22.41
CA THR A 11 -22.55 9.57 -23.33
C THR A 11 -21.28 8.75 -23.15
N LYS A 12 -21.31 7.70 -22.32
CA LYS A 12 -20.15 6.86 -22.03
C LYS A 12 -19.74 6.03 -23.25
N LYS A 13 -18.43 6.01 -23.51
CA LYS A 13 -17.84 5.11 -24.51
C LYS A 13 -17.50 3.76 -23.87
N VAL A 14 -17.74 2.68 -24.58
CA VAL A 14 -17.26 1.35 -24.21
C VAL A 14 -15.76 1.27 -24.54
N LEU A 15 -14.96 0.96 -23.55
CA LEU A 15 -13.51 0.77 -23.67
C LEU A 15 -13.14 -0.71 -23.46
N ARG A 16 -11.91 -1.06 -23.83
CA ARG A 16 -11.36 -2.39 -23.48
C ARG A 16 -11.26 -2.54 -21.97
N PRO A 17 -11.47 -3.76 -21.43
CA PRO A 17 -11.23 -4.03 -20.01
C PRO A 17 -9.82 -3.60 -19.60
N ALA A 18 -9.72 -2.80 -18.54
CA ALA A 18 -8.47 -2.31 -17.98
C ALA A 18 -8.63 -1.92 -16.49
N THR A 19 -7.52 -1.63 -15.83
CA THR A 19 -7.46 -1.36 -14.39
C THR A 19 -7.63 0.13 -14.08
N TYR A 20 -8.80 0.70 -14.39
CA TYR A 20 -9.09 2.14 -14.26
C TYR A 20 -9.72 2.50 -12.91
N LEU A 21 -9.18 2.01 -11.81
CA LEU A 21 -9.56 2.44 -10.47
C LEU A 21 -8.57 3.50 -9.98
N TYR A 22 -8.99 4.75 -9.86
CA TYR A 22 -8.13 5.87 -9.46
C TYR A 22 -8.82 6.79 -8.45
N PRO A 23 -8.07 7.45 -7.54
CA PRO A 23 -6.65 7.26 -7.27
C PRO A 23 -6.39 5.96 -6.50
N LEU A 24 -5.20 5.39 -6.65
CA LEU A 24 -4.72 4.26 -5.87
C LEU A 24 -3.68 4.74 -4.86
N PRO A 25 -3.57 4.14 -3.67
CA PRO A 25 -2.43 4.41 -2.80
C PRO A 25 -1.14 3.92 -3.46
N ALA A 26 -0.04 4.65 -3.30
CA ALA A 26 1.28 4.16 -3.64
C ALA A 26 2.01 3.83 -2.33
N VAL A 27 2.30 2.55 -2.08
CA VAL A 27 2.91 2.09 -0.83
C VAL A 27 4.24 1.40 -1.07
N LEU A 28 5.11 1.44 -0.05
CA LEU A 28 6.34 0.62 0.00
C LEU A 28 6.07 -0.61 0.86
N VAL A 29 6.15 -1.79 0.26
CA VAL A 29 6.05 -3.04 1.03
C VAL A 29 7.45 -3.56 1.29
N SER A 30 7.81 -3.65 2.57
CA SER A 30 9.03 -4.30 3.03
C SER A 30 8.78 -5.75 3.40
N SER A 31 9.75 -6.59 3.15
CA SER A 31 9.71 -8.03 3.41
C SER A 31 11.10 -8.51 3.77
N ALA A 32 11.16 -9.57 4.57
CA ALA A 32 12.40 -10.24 4.94
C ALA A 32 12.20 -11.76 4.89
N GLY A 33 13.28 -12.48 4.62
CA GLY A 33 13.27 -13.93 4.58
C GLY A 33 14.68 -14.48 4.33
N GLU A 34 14.82 -15.79 4.34
CA GLU A 34 16.09 -16.45 4.01
C GLU A 34 16.15 -16.80 2.53
N VAL A 35 17.29 -16.49 1.92
CA VAL A 35 17.64 -16.89 0.55
C VAL A 35 19.07 -17.42 0.56
N ASP A 36 19.26 -18.65 0.14
CA ASP A 36 20.57 -19.34 0.13
C ASP A 36 21.26 -19.29 1.52
N GLY A 37 20.49 -19.51 2.60
CA GLY A 37 20.97 -19.52 3.98
C GLY A 37 21.36 -18.14 4.53
N LYS A 38 21.01 -17.06 3.82
CA LYS A 38 21.27 -15.69 4.26
C LYS A 38 19.98 -14.91 4.40
N ARG A 39 19.84 -14.14 5.48
CA ARG A 39 18.76 -13.19 5.63
C ARG A 39 18.84 -12.12 4.53
N ARG A 40 17.75 -11.94 3.83
CA ARG A 40 17.59 -10.89 2.80
C ARG A 40 16.36 -10.05 3.15
N GLU A 41 16.50 -8.76 2.92
CA GLU A 41 15.43 -7.78 3.08
C GLU A 41 15.19 -7.06 1.75
N ASN A 42 13.96 -6.70 1.46
CA ASN A 42 13.65 -6.02 0.22
C ASN A 42 12.47 -5.06 0.36
N LEU A 43 12.44 -4.09 -0.55
CA LEU A 43 11.34 -3.17 -0.78
C LEU A 43 10.70 -3.41 -2.15
N VAL A 44 9.40 -3.27 -2.23
CA VAL A 44 8.67 -3.21 -3.49
C VAL A 44 7.59 -2.14 -3.42
N THR A 45 7.48 -1.33 -4.46
CA THR A 45 6.39 -0.37 -4.60
C THR A 45 5.18 -1.07 -5.17
N LEU A 46 4.05 -0.87 -4.51
CA LEU A 46 2.75 -1.39 -4.94
C LEU A 46 1.72 -0.26 -4.97
N ALA A 47 0.88 -0.27 -6.01
CA ALA A 47 -0.33 0.56 -6.06
C ALA A 47 -1.60 -0.28 -5.88
N TRP A 48 -1.51 -1.59 -6.08
CA TRP A 48 -2.66 -2.48 -5.91
C TRP A 48 -2.67 -3.05 -4.49
N SER A 49 -3.14 -2.20 -3.58
CA SER A 49 -3.31 -2.48 -2.15
C SER A 49 -4.59 -1.83 -1.64
N GLY A 50 -5.19 -2.41 -0.63
CA GLY A 50 -6.41 -1.87 -0.03
C GLY A 50 -6.82 -2.63 1.23
N ILE A 51 -7.60 -1.97 2.08
CA ILE A 51 -8.18 -2.61 3.27
C ILE A 51 -9.15 -3.70 2.82
N ALA A 52 -9.00 -4.89 3.37
CA ALA A 52 -9.78 -6.07 3.01
C ALA A 52 -10.83 -6.43 4.07
N CYS A 53 -10.58 -6.13 5.35
CA CYS A 53 -11.49 -6.43 6.46
C CYS A 53 -11.21 -5.47 7.63
N SER A 54 -12.23 -5.17 8.44
CA SER A 54 -12.10 -4.35 9.65
C SER A 54 -11.96 -5.18 10.94
N GLU A 55 -12.55 -6.38 10.99
CA GLU A 55 -12.49 -7.28 12.16
C GLU A 55 -12.27 -8.73 11.71
N PRO A 56 -11.07 -9.27 11.91
CA PRO A 56 -9.85 -8.56 12.29
C PRO A 56 -9.39 -7.60 11.18
N PRO A 57 -8.59 -6.56 11.50
CA PRO A 57 -8.13 -5.61 10.51
C PRO A 57 -7.19 -6.30 9.51
N MET A 58 -7.54 -6.28 8.22
CA MET A 58 -6.76 -6.92 7.17
C MET A 58 -6.52 -5.99 5.99
N ILE A 59 -5.37 -6.15 5.36
CA ILE A 59 -4.99 -5.47 4.13
C ILE A 59 -4.65 -6.48 3.03
N SER A 60 -5.04 -6.17 1.81
CA SER A 60 -4.64 -6.91 0.61
C SER A 60 -3.54 -6.19 -0.13
N ILE A 61 -2.59 -6.95 -0.67
CA ILE A 61 -1.56 -6.49 -1.60
C ILE A 61 -1.45 -7.46 -2.77
N ALA A 62 -1.37 -6.95 -4.00
CA ALA A 62 -1.19 -7.77 -5.18
C ALA A 62 0.27 -7.72 -5.66
N VAL A 63 0.94 -8.86 -5.66
CA VAL A 63 2.38 -8.97 -5.98
C VAL A 63 2.58 -9.97 -7.11
N ARG A 64 3.37 -9.58 -8.13
CA ARG A 64 3.74 -10.54 -9.20
C ARG A 64 4.68 -11.62 -8.66
N PRO A 65 4.48 -12.91 -8.99
CA PRO A 65 5.39 -13.98 -8.59
C PRO A 65 6.86 -13.77 -9.01
N SER A 66 7.09 -12.99 -10.08
CA SER A 66 8.44 -12.63 -10.55
C SER A 66 9.15 -11.58 -9.68
N ARG A 67 8.46 -10.90 -8.78
CA ARG A 67 9.07 -9.93 -7.88
C ARG A 67 9.81 -10.62 -6.74
N PHE A 68 11.01 -10.19 -6.42
CA PHE A 68 11.83 -10.77 -5.36
C PHE A 68 11.11 -10.78 -3.99
N SER A 69 10.38 -9.70 -3.65
CA SER A 69 9.55 -9.64 -2.43
C SER A 69 8.47 -10.71 -2.36
N HIS A 70 7.96 -11.22 -3.50
CA HIS A 70 6.92 -12.26 -3.49
C HIS A 70 7.42 -13.52 -2.76
N GLY A 71 8.62 -14.00 -3.13
CA GLY A 71 9.23 -15.17 -2.49
C GLY A 71 9.52 -14.95 -1.00
N LEU A 72 9.98 -13.76 -0.63
CA LEU A 72 10.25 -13.41 0.76
C LEU A 72 8.96 -13.41 1.59
N ILE A 73 7.87 -12.81 1.08
CA ILE A 73 6.56 -12.79 1.77
C ILE A 73 5.99 -14.20 1.88
N ALA A 74 6.03 -14.97 0.79
CA ALA A 74 5.48 -16.32 0.77
C ALA A 74 6.20 -17.27 1.72
N SER A 75 7.52 -17.11 1.90
CA SER A 75 8.33 -17.96 2.78
C SER A 75 8.29 -17.53 4.24
N SER A 76 8.30 -16.23 4.52
CA SER A 76 8.27 -15.73 5.91
C SER A 76 6.87 -15.65 6.51
N GLY A 77 5.84 -15.48 5.67
CA GLY A 77 4.48 -15.22 6.12
C GLY A 77 4.29 -13.82 6.72
N GLU A 78 5.23 -12.90 6.50
CA GLU A 78 5.23 -11.57 7.11
C GLU A 78 5.63 -10.48 6.10
N PHE A 79 5.06 -9.29 6.27
CA PHE A 79 5.44 -8.09 5.52
C PHE A 79 4.99 -6.83 6.27
N VAL A 80 5.53 -5.68 5.87
CA VAL A 80 5.07 -4.38 6.37
C VAL A 80 4.62 -3.52 5.20
N VAL A 81 3.45 -2.89 5.32
CA VAL A 81 2.98 -1.88 4.39
C VAL A 81 3.35 -0.51 4.97
N ASN A 82 4.35 0.13 4.37
CA ASN A 82 4.76 1.48 4.75
C ASN A 82 4.06 2.48 3.85
N VAL A 83 3.42 3.49 4.44
CA VAL A 83 2.70 4.56 3.74
C VAL A 83 3.67 5.73 3.58
N PRO A 84 4.22 5.99 2.38
CA PRO A 84 5.12 7.09 2.16
C PRO A 84 4.37 8.42 2.05
N SER A 85 5.02 9.50 2.41
CA SER A 85 4.54 10.84 2.07
C SER A 85 4.84 11.18 0.61
N ALA A 86 4.20 12.21 0.07
CA ALA A 86 4.44 12.68 -1.29
C ALA A 86 5.90 13.13 -1.53
N ALA A 87 6.60 13.56 -0.48
CA ALA A 87 8.03 13.92 -0.54
C ALA A 87 8.92 12.71 -0.92
N GLN A 88 8.47 11.48 -0.66
CA GLN A 88 9.21 10.25 -0.92
C GLN A 88 8.95 9.66 -2.32
N SER A 89 8.24 10.38 -3.20
CA SER A 89 7.84 9.91 -4.54
C SER A 89 9.00 9.33 -5.35
N ARG A 90 10.20 9.94 -5.30
CA ARG A 90 11.39 9.45 -5.99
C ARG A 90 11.86 8.08 -5.46
N ALA A 91 11.88 7.89 -4.14
CA ALA A 91 12.26 6.61 -3.52
C ALA A 91 11.24 5.52 -3.87
N VAL A 92 9.95 5.87 -3.85
CA VAL A 92 8.85 4.99 -4.24
C VAL A 92 9.00 4.55 -5.69
N ASP A 93 9.26 5.47 -6.62
CA ASP A 93 9.47 5.14 -8.03
C ASP A 93 10.69 4.22 -8.23
N LEU A 94 11.82 4.53 -7.63
CA LEU A 94 13.02 3.68 -7.68
C LEU A 94 12.72 2.25 -7.21
N CYS A 95 12.06 2.09 -6.06
CA CYS A 95 11.73 0.77 -5.50
C CYS A 95 10.77 -0.04 -6.37
N GLY A 96 9.96 0.62 -7.21
CA GLY A 96 9.06 -0.01 -8.17
C GLY A 96 9.74 -0.53 -9.43
N ASN A 97 10.80 0.15 -9.86
CA ASN A 97 11.41 -0.06 -11.18
C ASN A 97 12.66 -0.95 -11.17
N VAL A 98 13.35 -1.11 -10.03
CA VAL A 98 14.53 -1.96 -9.95
C VAL A 98 14.24 -3.30 -9.25
N SER A 99 15.07 -4.33 -9.51
CA SER A 99 14.96 -5.63 -8.87
C SER A 99 15.79 -5.67 -7.58
N GLY A 100 15.19 -6.09 -6.45
CA GLY A 100 15.93 -6.33 -5.20
C GLY A 100 16.72 -7.63 -5.19
N LYS A 101 16.67 -8.43 -6.26
CA LYS A 101 17.51 -9.62 -6.40
C LYS A 101 18.99 -9.24 -6.49
N ASP A 102 19.26 -8.20 -7.26
CA ASP A 102 20.62 -7.79 -7.65
C ASP A 102 21.00 -6.39 -7.10
N THR A 103 20.06 -5.69 -6.46
CA THR A 103 20.25 -4.31 -6.01
C THR A 103 19.79 -4.13 -4.57
N ASP A 104 20.62 -3.51 -3.76
CA ASP A 104 20.21 -3.00 -2.46
C ASP A 104 19.35 -1.75 -2.66
N LYS A 105 18.03 -1.93 -2.55
CA LYS A 105 17.08 -0.84 -2.72
C LYS A 105 17.04 0.14 -1.57
N TRP A 106 17.43 -0.28 -0.37
CA TRP A 106 17.51 0.59 0.78
C TRP A 106 18.55 1.68 0.55
N ALA A 107 19.77 1.26 0.20
CA ALA A 107 20.84 2.18 -0.12
C ALA A 107 20.54 3.04 -1.36
N LEU A 108 20.00 2.42 -2.43
CA LEU A 108 19.70 3.13 -3.68
C LEU A 108 18.63 4.22 -3.50
N ALA A 109 17.61 3.94 -2.71
CA ALA A 109 16.51 4.86 -2.47
C ALA A 109 16.77 5.86 -1.32
N GLY A 110 17.87 5.69 -0.59
CA GLY A 110 18.20 6.49 0.60
C GLY A 110 17.21 6.27 1.73
N LEU A 111 16.74 5.02 1.90
CA LEU A 111 15.78 4.64 2.92
C LEU A 111 16.46 3.79 4.00
N THR A 112 16.01 3.93 5.24
CA THR A 112 16.59 3.25 6.40
C THR A 112 15.67 2.13 6.89
N PRO A 113 16.12 0.86 6.91
CA PRO A 113 15.38 -0.19 7.58
C PRO A 113 15.45 0.01 9.09
N ALA A 114 14.29 -0.06 9.75
CA ALA A 114 14.20 -0.03 11.21
C ALA A 114 13.41 -1.24 11.72
N PRO A 115 13.66 -1.68 12.97
CA PRO A 115 12.97 -2.84 13.54
C PRO A 115 11.46 -2.62 13.62
N ALA A 116 10.68 -3.59 13.15
CA ALA A 116 9.27 -3.70 13.45
C ALA A 116 9.07 -4.14 14.92
N LYS A 117 7.85 -4.00 15.45
CA LYS A 117 7.53 -4.37 16.84
C LYS A 117 7.11 -5.83 16.96
N VAL A 118 6.45 -6.39 15.94
CA VAL A 118 5.76 -7.69 16.02
C VAL A 118 6.24 -8.66 14.92
N VAL A 119 6.60 -8.14 13.73
CA VAL A 119 7.01 -8.97 12.60
C VAL A 119 8.52 -8.90 12.33
N GLY A 120 9.06 -9.89 11.63
CA GLY A 120 10.48 -9.93 11.28
C GLY A 120 10.87 -9.05 10.09
N ALA A 121 9.91 -8.59 9.27
CA ALA A 121 10.16 -7.65 8.19
C ALA A 121 10.38 -6.24 8.75
N PRO A 122 11.38 -5.46 8.26
CA PRO A 122 11.67 -4.13 8.78
C PRO A 122 10.60 -3.11 8.34
N ILE A 123 10.41 -2.05 9.12
CA ILE A 123 9.70 -0.84 8.68
C ILE A 123 10.67 0.07 7.89
N VAL A 124 10.11 1.01 7.11
CA VAL A 124 10.86 2.14 6.52
C VAL A 124 10.81 3.31 7.50
N ALA A 125 11.95 3.68 8.07
CA ALA A 125 12.01 4.70 9.13
C ALA A 125 11.46 6.06 8.70
N GLU A 126 11.62 6.42 7.43
CA GLU A 126 11.18 7.69 6.86
C GLU A 126 9.70 7.72 6.50
N CYS A 127 9.01 6.57 6.46
CA CYS A 127 7.57 6.54 6.18
C CYS A 127 6.77 6.90 7.44
N PRO A 128 5.84 7.87 7.36
CA PRO A 128 5.10 8.33 8.54
C PRO A 128 4.18 7.28 9.16
N VAL A 129 3.79 6.24 8.42
CA VAL A 129 2.94 5.15 8.92
C VAL A 129 3.45 3.80 8.40
N ALA A 130 3.49 2.80 9.27
CA ALA A 130 3.83 1.41 8.94
C ALA A 130 2.78 0.45 9.53
N LEU A 131 2.26 -0.44 8.68
CA LEU A 131 1.29 -1.47 9.04
C LEU A 131 2.02 -2.81 9.02
N GLU A 132 2.25 -3.42 10.19
CA GLU A 132 2.90 -4.72 10.32
C GLU A 132 1.88 -5.82 10.08
N CYS A 133 2.18 -6.75 9.19
CA CYS A 133 1.20 -7.72 8.70
C CYS A 133 1.69 -9.16 8.79
N ARG A 134 0.81 -10.05 9.22
CA ARG A 134 0.97 -11.51 9.08
C ARG A 134 0.07 -12.03 7.99
N LEU A 135 0.65 -12.75 7.04
CA LEU A 135 -0.05 -13.35 5.91
C LEU A 135 -1.09 -14.37 6.41
N ARG A 136 -2.33 -14.24 5.95
CA ARG A 136 -3.43 -15.16 6.26
C ARG A 136 -3.88 -15.94 5.05
N HIS A 137 -3.97 -15.29 3.89
CA HIS A 137 -4.45 -15.92 2.67
C HIS A 137 -3.62 -15.50 1.47
N THR A 138 -3.49 -16.41 0.53
CA THR A 138 -2.89 -16.17 -0.79
C THR A 138 -3.83 -16.69 -1.87
N TYR A 139 -4.22 -15.82 -2.80
CA TYR A 139 -5.06 -16.16 -3.94
C TYR A 139 -4.32 -15.89 -5.24
N ARG A 140 -4.26 -16.87 -6.12
CA ARG A 140 -3.71 -16.69 -7.46
C ARG A 140 -4.72 -16.01 -8.36
N ALA A 141 -4.38 -14.78 -8.81
CA ALA A 141 -5.27 -13.96 -9.63
C ALA A 141 -4.65 -13.66 -11.00
N GLY A 142 -4.15 -14.67 -11.69
CA GLY A 142 -3.51 -14.52 -13.01
C GLY A 142 -2.08 -14.00 -12.91
N SER A 143 -1.81 -12.76 -13.34
CA SER A 143 -0.44 -12.18 -13.34
C SER A 143 0.09 -11.80 -11.94
N HIS A 144 -0.78 -11.76 -10.95
CA HIS A 144 -0.45 -11.42 -9.56
C HIS A 144 -1.05 -12.44 -8.62
N ASP A 145 -0.37 -12.67 -7.51
CA ASP A 145 -0.96 -13.30 -6.34
C ASP A 145 -1.44 -12.19 -5.39
N LEU A 146 -2.66 -12.35 -4.87
CA LEU A 146 -3.24 -11.50 -3.87
C LEU A 146 -2.90 -12.06 -2.49
N PHE A 147 -2.04 -11.37 -1.77
CA PHE A 147 -1.75 -11.66 -0.37
C PHE A 147 -2.70 -10.86 0.52
N ILE A 148 -3.37 -11.52 1.46
CA ILE A 148 -4.19 -10.90 2.49
C ILE A 148 -3.49 -11.10 3.82
N GLY A 149 -3.06 -9.99 4.43
CA GLY A 149 -2.39 -9.97 5.73
C GLY A 149 -3.26 -9.35 6.81
N GLU A 150 -3.28 -9.96 7.99
CA GLU A 150 -3.82 -9.34 9.18
C GLU A 150 -2.85 -8.27 9.69
N ILE A 151 -3.34 -7.08 9.94
CA ILE A 151 -2.57 -5.97 10.52
C ILE A 151 -2.45 -6.26 12.04
N VAL A 152 -1.25 -6.63 12.47
CA VAL A 152 -0.97 -7.03 13.86
C VAL A 152 -0.36 -5.92 14.70
N ALA A 153 0.17 -4.86 14.06
CA ALA A 153 0.61 -3.63 14.71
C ALA A 153 0.59 -2.46 13.72
N VAL A 154 0.44 -1.26 14.25
CA VAL A 154 0.57 0.00 13.50
C VAL A 154 1.59 0.86 14.21
N GLN A 155 2.59 1.34 13.48
CA GLN A 155 3.52 2.36 13.95
C GLN A 155 3.26 3.64 13.16
N ALA A 156 3.27 4.78 13.84
CA ALA A 156 3.11 6.10 13.24
C ALA A 156 4.09 7.08 13.87
N SER A 157 4.63 8.00 13.06
CA SER A 157 5.43 9.12 13.55
C SER A 157 4.58 10.01 14.46
N GLU A 158 5.15 10.51 15.56
CA GLU A 158 4.41 11.35 16.53
C GLU A 158 3.79 12.58 15.86
N GLU A 159 4.47 13.16 14.87
CA GLU A 159 4.04 14.34 14.12
C GLU A 159 2.73 14.15 13.33
N VAL A 160 2.40 12.90 12.95
CA VAL A 160 1.15 12.60 12.22
C VAL A 160 0.03 12.08 13.12
N VAL A 161 0.27 11.97 14.41
CA VAL A 161 -0.75 11.55 15.40
C VAL A 161 -1.36 12.80 16.03
N ASP A 162 -2.69 12.89 16.07
CA ASP A 162 -3.41 13.99 16.72
C ASP A 162 -3.47 13.81 18.25
N ALA A 163 -4.02 14.82 18.92
CA ALA A 163 -4.17 14.82 20.39
C ALA A 163 -5.08 13.69 20.92
N ASN A 164 -5.88 13.04 20.08
CA ASN A 164 -6.76 11.93 20.42
C ASN A 164 -6.13 10.57 20.11
N GLY A 165 -4.87 10.54 19.65
CA GLY A 165 -4.17 9.32 19.28
C GLY A 165 -4.58 8.77 17.90
N LYS A 166 -5.20 9.58 17.04
CA LYS A 166 -5.59 9.20 15.68
C LYS A 166 -4.59 9.74 14.65
N ILE A 167 -4.42 9.00 13.57
CA ILE A 167 -3.58 9.44 12.45
C ILE A 167 -4.31 10.54 11.68
N ASP A 168 -3.65 11.70 11.57
CA ASP A 168 -4.08 12.82 10.74
C ASP A 168 -3.56 12.64 9.32
N VAL A 169 -4.44 12.25 8.42
CA VAL A 169 -4.11 11.97 7.02
C VAL A 169 -3.52 13.19 6.30
N THR A 170 -3.87 14.42 6.72
CA THR A 170 -3.34 15.65 6.11
C THR A 170 -1.86 15.85 6.43
N ARG A 171 -1.42 15.39 7.59
CA ARG A 171 0.00 15.42 8.01
C ARG A 171 0.79 14.25 7.42
N VAL A 172 0.15 13.10 7.17
CA VAL A 172 0.77 11.98 6.45
C VAL A 172 1.13 12.39 5.03
N ASP A 173 0.30 13.22 4.37
CA ASP A 173 0.45 13.63 2.97
C ASP A 173 0.69 12.43 2.03
N PRO A 174 -0.19 11.40 2.06
CA PRO A 174 0.09 10.12 1.40
C PRO A 174 0.19 10.24 -0.10
N LEU A 175 1.13 9.49 -0.67
CA LEU A 175 1.37 9.43 -2.11
C LEU A 175 0.29 8.59 -2.80
N CYS A 176 -0.24 9.09 -3.92
CA CYS A 176 -1.19 8.39 -4.77
C CYS A 176 -0.61 8.08 -6.14
N TYR A 177 -1.19 7.07 -6.80
CA TYR A 177 -0.82 6.64 -8.15
C TYR A 177 -2.05 6.54 -9.04
N GLY A 178 -1.91 6.94 -10.30
CA GLY A 178 -2.94 6.79 -11.31
C GLY A 178 -2.43 7.08 -12.70
N SER A 179 -2.83 6.27 -13.68
CA SER A 179 -2.45 6.46 -15.10
C SER A 179 -0.95 6.57 -15.37
N GLY A 180 -0.13 5.84 -14.61
CA GLY A 180 1.33 5.88 -14.77
C GLY A 180 2.02 7.08 -14.11
N LEU A 181 1.29 7.87 -13.31
CA LEU A 181 1.77 9.07 -12.65
C LEU A 181 1.58 9.00 -11.14
N TYR A 182 2.43 9.69 -10.41
CA TYR A 182 2.27 9.90 -8.97
C TYR A 182 1.56 11.24 -8.71
N TRP A 183 0.72 11.27 -7.69
CA TRP A 183 -0.12 12.40 -7.35
C TRP A 183 -0.07 12.67 -5.85
N ARG A 184 -0.18 13.95 -5.48
CA ARG A 184 -0.48 14.38 -4.12
C ARG A 184 -1.98 14.65 -4.01
N LEU A 185 -2.60 14.29 -2.89
CA LEU A 185 -3.97 14.66 -2.60
C LEU A 185 -4.04 16.10 -2.12
N ASP A 186 -5.05 16.84 -2.56
CA ASP A 186 -5.37 18.16 -2.00
C ASP A 186 -6.39 17.98 -0.88
N PHE A 187 -5.95 18.19 0.35
CA PHE A 187 -6.78 18.12 1.55
C PHE A 187 -7.43 19.47 1.90
N GLY A 188 -7.24 20.51 1.08
CA GLY A 188 -7.82 21.83 1.30
C GLY A 188 -9.35 21.89 1.18
N GLN A 189 -9.96 20.88 0.57
CA GLN A 189 -11.40 20.78 0.38
C GLN A 189 -11.94 19.49 1.01
N ASN A 190 -12.23 19.52 2.31
CA ASN A 190 -13.02 18.50 2.96
C ASN A 190 -14.49 18.64 2.52
N LEU A 191 -15.06 17.60 1.93
CA LEU A 191 -16.45 17.60 1.44
C LEU A 191 -17.47 17.30 2.54
N GLY A 192 -17.02 16.88 3.73
CA GLY A 192 -17.86 16.52 4.87
C GLY A 192 -17.45 15.19 5.51
N GLU A 193 -17.91 14.98 6.72
CA GLU A 193 -17.75 13.70 7.42
C GLU A 193 -18.64 12.61 6.79
N SER A 194 -18.23 11.33 6.91
CA SER A 194 -19.07 10.22 6.45
C SER A 194 -20.47 10.30 7.08
N GLY A 195 -21.50 10.20 6.23
CA GLY A 195 -22.89 10.38 6.65
C GLY A 195 -23.40 11.84 6.63
N PHE A 196 -22.61 12.81 6.16
CA PHE A 196 -23.01 14.21 6.11
C PHE A 196 -24.30 14.45 5.27
N SER A 197 -24.56 13.62 4.26
CA SER A 197 -25.75 13.69 3.41
C SER A 197 -27.02 13.20 4.09
N LEU A 198 -26.93 12.62 5.29
CA LEU A 198 -28.05 12.14 6.09
C LEU A 198 -28.47 13.13 7.18
N LYS A 199 -27.73 14.22 7.33
CA LYS A 199 -28.01 15.34 8.24
C LYS A 199 -28.73 16.44 7.48
#